data_93ed8f03f8fe49c8d01611b938e38391
#
_entry.id   93ed8f03f8fe49c8d01611b938e38391
#
_cell.length_a   1.000
_cell.length_b   1.000
_cell.length_c   1.000
_cell.angle_alpha   90.00
_cell.angle_beta   90.00
_cell.angle_gamma   90.00
#
_symmetry.space_group_name_H-M   'P 1'
#
loop_
_entity.id
_entity.type
_entity.pdbx_description
1 polymer ?
#
loop_
_entity_poly.entity_id
_entity_poly.type
_entity_poly.pdbx_seq_one_letter_code
_entity_poly.pdbx_strand_id
1 'polypeptide(L)'
;MKVRAEGLMNGSPLFYARKILETIFTILLAFYLQYQTYYLPSAILMGVAWQQLGWLIHEFAHHQLFKNRYYNDLASYFVGNFLQGFSSGGWKEQHNVHHAATNVVGRDGDLDLVPFYATVAEHLNNYSQDSWIMILFRWQHVHWAFMLPFLRLSWLLQSIIFVSQMPTHYYDYYRKTAIYEQVGLTLHWTWSLAQLYFLPDWSTRIMFFFVSHLVGGFLLAHVVTFNHYSVEKFALSSNIMSNYACLQIMTTRNMRPGRLIDWLWGGLNYQIEHHLFPTMPRHNLNTVMPLVKQFAAENGLPYMVDDYFTGFWLEIQQFRNIADVAAKLTKKIA
;
A
#
# COMPACT_ATOMS: atom_id res chain seq x y z
N MET A 1 9.45 -22.77 13.73
CA MET A 1 9.21 -24.16 13.25
C MET A 1 7.72 -24.51 13.17
N LYS A 2 6.88 -24.16 14.13
CA LYS A 2 5.44 -24.47 14.18
C LYS A 2 4.67 -24.03 12.92
N VAL A 3 4.81 -22.78 12.49
CA VAL A 3 4.13 -22.20 11.31
C VAL A 3 4.37 -23.00 10.01
N ARG A 4 5.61 -23.47 9.79
CA ARG A 4 5.94 -24.31 8.62
C ARG A 4 5.43 -25.74 8.75
N ALA A 5 5.46 -26.29 9.97
CA ALA A 5 4.97 -27.65 10.24
C ALA A 5 3.45 -27.75 10.03
N GLU A 6 2.71 -26.69 10.32
CA GLU A 6 1.27 -26.61 10.11
C GLU A 6 0.88 -26.24 8.66
N GLY A 7 1.85 -26.09 7.75
CA GLY A 7 1.60 -25.81 6.34
C GLY A 7 1.08 -24.38 6.05
N LEU A 8 1.15 -23.46 7.01
CA LEU A 8 0.59 -22.10 6.89
C LEU A 8 1.32 -21.22 5.84
N MET A 9 2.47 -21.67 5.33
CA MET A 9 3.19 -21.02 4.23
C MET A 9 2.73 -21.47 2.83
N ASN A 10 1.71 -22.33 2.73
CA ASN A 10 1.24 -22.84 1.45
C ASN A 10 0.03 -22.04 0.95
N GLY A 11 0.12 -21.53 -0.28
CA GLY A 11 -0.98 -20.86 -0.95
C GLY A 11 -2.11 -21.83 -1.34
N SER A 12 -3.35 -21.37 -1.26
CA SER A 12 -4.51 -22.11 -1.74
C SER A 12 -4.91 -21.61 -3.15
N PRO A 13 -4.70 -22.40 -4.21
CA PRO A 13 -5.10 -21.98 -5.56
C PRO A 13 -6.61 -21.65 -5.66
N LEU A 14 -7.45 -22.39 -4.93
CA LEU A 14 -8.89 -22.13 -4.91
C LEU A 14 -9.24 -20.78 -4.29
N PHE A 15 -8.56 -20.40 -3.20
CA PHE A 15 -8.75 -19.09 -2.58
C PHE A 15 -8.40 -17.96 -3.57
N TYR A 16 -7.25 -18.06 -4.22
CA TYR A 16 -6.81 -17.03 -5.18
C TYR A 16 -7.64 -17.00 -6.45
N ALA A 17 -8.04 -18.16 -6.97
CA ALA A 17 -8.97 -18.24 -8.12
C ALA A 17 -10.29 -17.53 -7.77
N ARG A 18 -10.85 -17.78 -6.58
CA ARG A 18 -12.05 -17.07 -6.12
C ARG A 18 -11.82 -15.55 -6.04
N LYS A 19 -10.70 -15.09 -5.49
CA LYS A 19 -10.40 -13.64 -5.38
C LYS A 19 -10.23 -12.96 -6.74
N ILE A 20 -9.59 -13.63 -7.68
CA ILE A 20 -9.48 -13.15 -9.06
C ILE A 20 -10.87 -13.08 -9.72
N LEU A 21 -11.70 -14.11 -9.57
CA LEU A 21 -13.05 -14.12 -10.13
C LEU A 21 -13.96 -13.06 -9.50
N GLU A 22 -13.90 -12.85 -8.18
CA GLU A 22 -14.62 -11.77 -7.47
C GLU A 22 -14.23 -10.40 -8.06
N THR A 23 -12.94 -10.18 -8.31
CA THR A 23 -12.43 -8.91 -8.85
C THR A 23 -12.81 -8.72 -10.32
N ILE A 24 -12.69 -9.77 -11.14
CA ILE A 24 -13.14 -9.74 -12.55
C ILE A 24 -14.65 -9.46 -12.61
N PHE A 25 -15.44 -10.13 -11.78
CA PHE A 25 -16.89 -9.87 -11.71
C PHE A 25 -17.17 -8.41 -11.33
N THR A 26 -16.43 -7.83 -10.40
CA THR A 26 -16.58 -6.41 -10.03
C THR A 26 -16.29 -5.48 -11.21
N ILE A 27 -15.25 -5.76 -12.00
CA ILE A 27 -14.91 -5.02 -13.21
C ILE A 27 -16.03 -5.17 -14.27
N LEU A 28 -16.49 -6.38 -14.53
CA LEU A 28 -17.55 -6.64 -15.51
C LEU A 28 -18.87 -5.96 -15.09
N LEU A 29 -19.18 -5.96 -13.79
CA LEU A 29 -20.34 -5.23 -13.26
C LEU A 29 -20.20 -3.71 -13.45
N ALA A 30 -18.99 -3.17 -13.25
CA ALA A 30 -18.74 -1.74 -13.52
C ALA A 30 -18.97 -1.42 -15.02
N PHE A 31 -18.46 -2.25 -15.94
CA PHE A 31 -18.74 -2.09 -17.38
C PHE A 31 -20.23 -2.22 -17.72
N TYR A 32 -20.93 -3.16 -17.09
CA TYR A 32 -22.38 -3.30 -17.27
C TYR A 32 -23.15 -2.04 -16.80
N LEU A 33 -22.79 -1.50 -15.64
CA LEU A 33 -23.37 -0.24 -15.16
C LEU A 33 -23.07 0.94 -16.10
N GLN A 34 -21.86 1.00 -16.65
CA GLN A 34 -21.50 1.98 -17.67
C GLN A 34 -22.37 1.85 -18.92
N TYR A 35 -22.57 0.62 -19.40
CA TYR A 35 -23.45 0.33 -20.54
C TYR A 35 -24.91 0.76 -20.26
N GLN A 36 -25.39 0.56 -19.04
CA GLN A 36 -26.70 1.00 -18.57
C GLN A 36 -26.76 2.51 -18.21
N THR A 37 -25.75 3.28 -18.58
CA THR A 37 -25.63 4.74 -18.31
C THR A 37 -25.54 5.16 -16.84
N TYR A 38 -25.32 4.23 -15.92
CA TYR A 38 -25.07 4.51 -14.49
C TYR A 38 -23.58 4.83 -14.25
N TYR A 39 -23.10 5.95 -14.80
CA TYR A 39 -21.68 6.28 -14.86
C TYR A 39 -21.03 6.49 -13.49
N LEU A 40 -21.67 7.18 -12.56
CA LEU A 40 -21.14 7.41 -11.22
C LEU A 40 -21.05 6.12 -10.39
N PRO A 41 -22.10 5.28 -10.27
CA PRO A 41 -21.99 3.97 -9.63
C PRO A 41 -20.94 3.07 -10.28
N SER A 42 -20.81 3.09 -11.62
CA SER A 42 -19.78 2.38 -12.35
C SER A 42 -18.37 2.84 -11.97
N ALA A 43 -18.13 4.14 -11.90
CA ALA A 43 -16.86 4.72 -11.49
C ALA A 43 -16.47 4.34 -10.05
N ILE A 44 -17.43 4.39 -9.11
CA ILE A 44 -17.22 3.97 -7.72
C ILE A 44 -16.85 2.49 -7.66
N LEU A 45 -17.59 1.64 -8.37
CA LEU A 45 -17.34 0.20 -8.40
C LEU A 45 -16.00 -0.14 -9.05
N MET A 46 -15.60 0.60 -10.09
CA MET A 46 -14.26 0.49 -10.67
C MET A 46 -13.17 0.88 -9.64
N GLY A 47 -13.40 1.88 -8.80
CA GLY A 47 -12.52 2.22 -7.69
C GLY A 47 -12.35 1.09 -6.68
N VAL A 48 -13.42 0.37 -6.35
CA VAL A 48 -13.37 -0.85 -5.52
C VAL A 48 -12.57 -1.96 -6.22
N ALA A 49 -12.76 -2.13 -7.54
CA ALA A 49 -11.97 -3.09 -8.32
C ALA A 49 -10.48 -2.74 -8.30
N TRP A 50 -10.12 -1.47 -8.44
CA TRP A 50 -8.73 -0.99 -8.33
C TRP A 50 -8.11 -1.36 -6.98
N GLN A 51 -8.85 -1.20 -5.89
CA GLN A 51 -8.38 -1.59 -4.56
C GLN A 51 -8.16 -3.12 -4.46
N GLN A 52 -9.11 -3.93 -4.91
CA GLN A 52 -8.98 -5.40 -4.84
C GLN A 52 -7.82 -5.93 -5.71
N LEU A 53 -7.56 -5.31 -6.86
CA LEU A 53 -6.37 -5.59 -7.68
C LEU A 53 -5.07 -5.22 -6.94
N GLY A 54 -5.09 -4.13 -6.16
CA GLY A 54 -3.96 -3.71 -5.33
C GLY A 54 -3.57 -4.78 -4.30
N TRP A 55 -4.54 -5.46 -3.72
CA TRP A 55 -4.25 -6.59 -2.81
C TRP A 55 -3.70 -7.81 -3.54
N LEU A 56 -4.20 -8.12 -4.72
CA LEU A 56 -3.71 -9.26 -5.51
C LEU A 56 -2.27 -9.05 -6.00
N ILE A 57 -1.92 -7.85 -6.48
CA ILE A 57 -0.53 -7.56 -6.86
C ILE A 57 0.41 -7.67 -5.66
N HIS A 58 0.01 -7.13 -4.49
CA HIS A 58 0.75 -7.23 -3.25
C HIS A 58 1.10 -8.68 -2.90
N GLU A 59 0.12 -9.58 -2.96
CA GLU A 59 0.30 -11.00 -2.65
C GLU A 59 1.17 -11.74 -3.65
N PHE A 60 0.98 -11.49 -4.95
CA PHE A 60 1.78 -12.13 -5.99
C PHE A 60 3.22 -11.60 -6.00
N ALA A 61 3.41 -10.32 -5.75
CA ALA A 61 4.73 -9.73 -5.64
C ALA A 61 5.49 -10.23 -4.38
N HIS A 62 4.78 -10.57 -3.30
CA HIS A 62 5.32 -11.30 -2.14
C HIS A 62 5.48 -12.82 -2.34
N HIS A 63 5.17 -13.34 -3.52
CA HIS A 63 5.28 -14.77 -3.85
C HIS A 63 4.43 -15.70 -2.95
N GLN A 64 3.20 -15.29 -2.63
CA GLN A 64 2.35 -15.99 -1.67
C GLN A 64 1.55 -17.16 -2.27
N LEU A 65 1.35 -17.21 -3.60
CA LEU A 65 0.48 -18.22 -4.22
C LEU A 65 1.23 -19.48 -4.64
N PHE A 66 2.26 -19.34 -5.48
CA PHE A 66 2.99 -20.46 -6.05
C PHE A 66 4.31 -20.70 -5.34
N LYS A 67 4.72 -21.97 -5.19
CA LYS A 67 6.06 -22.29 -4.68
C LYS A 67 7.17 -21.80 -5.62
N ASN A 68 6.92 -21.85 -6.94
CA ASN A 68 7.83 -21.29 -7.93
C ASN A 68 7.61 -19.80 -8.06
N ARG A 69 8.65 -19.01 -7.77
CA ARG A 69 8.61 -17.53 -7.82
C ARG A 69 8.25 -17.01 -9.20
N TYR A 70 8.70 -17.66 -10.27
CA TYR A 70 8.42 -17.27 -11.65
C TYR A 70 6.92 -17.15 -11.95
N TYR A 71 6.11 -18.11 -11.49
CA TYR A 71 4.66 -18.04 -11.69
C TYR A 71 3.98 -16.94 -10.89
N ASN A 72 4.50 -16.60 -9.70
CA ASN A 72 4.03 -15.43 -8.96
C ASN A 72 4.40 -14.13 -9.70
N ASP A 73 5.59 -14.05 -10.28
CA ASP A 73 6.00 -12.89 -11.06
C ASP A 73 5.11 -12.71 -12.29
N LEU A 74 4.80 -13.78 -13.04
CA LEU A 74 3.85 -13.72 -14.16
C LEU A 74 2.46 -13.27 -13.72
N ALA A 75 1.94 -13.82 -12.61
CA ALA A 75 0.66 -13.39 -12.04
C ALA A 75 0.69 -11.92 -11.62
N SER A 76 1.80 -11.46 -11.05
CA SER A 76 2.04 -10.08 -10.66
C SER A 76 2.07 -9.13 -11.87
N TYR A 77 2.69 -9.51 -12.99
CA TYR A 77 2.65 -8.71 -14.23
C TYR A 77 1.24 -8.64 -14.81
N PHE A 78 0.51 -9.76 -14.81
CA PHE A 78 -0.87 -9.77 -15.31
C PHE A 78 -1.79 -8.89 -14.45
N VAL A 79 -1.79 -9.10 -13.14
CA VAL A 79 -2.67 -8.36 -12.23
C VAL A 79 -2.18 -6.93 -12.03
N GLY A 80 -0.89 -6.72 -11.80
CA GLY A 80 -0.31 -5.42 -11.51
C GLY A 80 -0.19 -4.55 -12.75
N ASN A 81 0.62 -4.96 -13.71
CA ASN A 81 0.90 -4.10 -14.85
C ASN A 81 -0.28 -4.00 -15.81
N PHE A 82 -0.93 -5.13 -16.15
CA PHE A 82 -2.02 -5.11 -17.12
C PHE A 82 -3.37 -4.69 -16.53
N LEU A 83 -3.83 -5.32 -15.45
CA LEU A 83 -5.15 -4.99 -14.90
C LEU A 83 -5.12 -3.71 -14.06
N GLN A 84 -4.17 -3.57 -13.14
CA GLN A 84 -4.10 -2.50 -12.16
C GLN A 84 -3.40 -1.22 -12.67
N GLY A 85 -2.43 -1.34 -13.59
CA GLY A 85 -1.58 -0.25 -14.06
C GLY A 85 -0.42 0.09 -13.13
N PHE A 86 -0.06 -0.82 -12.22
CA PHE A 86 1.07 -0.66 -11.30
C PHE A 86 2.25 -1.52 -11.71
N SER A 87 3.45 -0.97 -11.63
CA SER A 87 4.68 -1.73 -11.85
C SER A 87 4.92 -2.72 -10.73
N SER A 88 4.99 -4.00 -11.08
CA SER A 88 5.37 -5.06 -10.14
C SER A 88 6.80 -4.93 -9.66
N GLY A 89 7.73 -4.56 -10.55
CA GLY A 89 9.14 -4.34 -10.23
C GLY A 89 9.34 -3.12 -9.36
N GLY A 90 8.72 -1.99 -9.71
CA GLY A 90 8.80 -0.76 -8.93
C GLY A 90 8.25 -0.94 -7.51
N TRP A 91 7.11 -1.62 -7.41
CA TRP A 91 6.54 -1.97 -6.12
C TRP A 91 7.48 -2.87 -5.30
N LYS A 92 8.06 -3.93 -5.91
CA LYS A 92 9.01 -4.83 -5.22
C LYS A 92 10.26 -4.11 -4.74
N GLU A 93 10.81 -3.20 -5.54
CA GLU A 93 12.02 -2.46 -5.18
C GLU A 93 11.80 -1.64 -3.90
N GLN A 94 10.71 -0.90 -3.83
CA GLN A 94 10.37 -0.06 -2.69
C GLN A 94 9.91 -0.90 -1.50
N HIS A 95 8.96 -1.78 -1.70
CA HIS A 95 8.28 -2.50 -0.62
C HIS A 95 9.14 -3.59 0.05
N ASN A 96 10.07 -4.21 -0.67
CA ASN A 96 11.04 -5.12 -0.04
C ASN A 96 11.98 -4.37 0.92
N VAL A 97 12.35 -3.12 0.62
CA VAL A 97 13.12 -2.27 1.53
C VAL A 97 12.29 -1.89 2.75
N HIS A 98 11.01 -1.57 2.55
CA HIS A 98 10.06 -1.33 3.64
C HIS A 98 10.01 -2.53 4.62
N HIS A 99 9.86 -3.76 4.15
CA HIS A 99 9.89 -4.96 5.01
C HIS A 99 11.25 -5.21 5.68
N ALA A 100 12.34 -4.83 5.03
CA ALA A 100 13.68 -5.01 5.60
C ALA A 100 14.02 -3.96 6.67
N ALA A 101 13.45 -2.77 6.59
CA ALA A 101 13.77 -1.63 7.42
C ALA A 101 12.51 -0.82 7.80
N THR A 102 11.42 -1.51 8.15
CA THR A 102 10.12 -0.91 8.47
C THR A 102 10.25 0.20 9.51
N ASN A 103 9.76 1.38 9.21
CA ASN A 103 9.81 2.57 10.06
C ASN A 103 11.23 2.99 10.51
N VAL A 104 12.26 2.62 9.75
CA VAL A 104 13.62 3.14 9.96
C VAL A 104 13.80 4.40 9.12
N VAL A 105 13.93 5.55 9.77
CA VAL A 105 14.03 6.87 9.14
C VAL A 105 15.24 6.94 8.20
N GLY A 106 15.02 7.41 6.97
CA GLY A 106 16.04 7.48 5.90
C GLY A 106 16.35 6.14 5.22
N ARG A 107 15.54 5.08 5.51
CA ARG A 107 15.62 3.78 4.83
C ARG A 107 14.28 3.32 4.29
N ASP A 108 13.21 3.58 5.03
CA ASP A 108 11.86 3.17 4.64
C ASP A 108 11.23 4.21 3.72
N GLY A 109 11.26 3.97 2.41
CA GLY A 109 10.70 4.87 1.41
C GLY A 109 9.16 4.97 1.46
N ASP A 110 8.48 4.00 2.09
CA ASP A 110 7.02 4.06 2.30
C ASP A 110 6.65 5.01 3.44
N LEU A 111 7.61 5.34 4.33
CA LEU A 111 7.43 6.24 5.44
C LEU A 111 8.01 7.65 5.19
N ASP A 112 9.10 7.75 4.43
CA ASP A 112 9.82 9.00 4.19
C ASP A 112 9.13 9.82 3.08
N LEU A 113 8.06 10.53 3.46
CA LEU A 113 7.17 11.27 2.55
C LEU A 113 7.56 12.74 2.34
N VAL A 114 8.75 13.15 2.75
CA VAL A 114 9.22 14.53 2.54
C VAL A 114 9.37 14.83 1.03
N PRO A 115 9.05 16.02 0.55
CA PRO A 115 8.70 17.26 1.28
C PRO A 115 7.21 17.42 1.61
N PHE A 116 6.36 16.42 1.35
CA PHE A 116 4.92 16.56 1.52
C PHE A 116 4.47 16.40 2.97
N TYR A 117 5.08 15.42 3.67
CA TYR A 117 4.78 15.11 5.07
C TYR A 117 6.06 14.81 5.84
N ALA A 118 6.17 15.36 7.03
CA ALA A 118 7.18 14.99 8.01
C ALA A 118 6.58 13.95 8.95
N THR A 119 7.10 12.73 8.93
CA THR A 119 6.64 11.61 9.78
C THR A 119 7.38 11.55 11.12
N VAL A 120 8.53 12.22 11.23
CA VAL A 120 9.32 12.44 12.43
C VAL A 120 9.79 13.89 12.53
N ALA A 121 10.09 14.35 13.74
CA ALA A 121 10.53 15.74 13.95
C ALA A 121 11.88 16.05 13.29
N GLU A 122 12.75 15.06 13.14
CA GLU A 122 14.05 15.15 12.48
C GLU A 122 13.94 15.59 11.02
N HIS A 123 12.86 15.24 10.33
CA HIS A 123 12.61 15.66 8.94
C HIS A 123 12.54 17.20 8.81
N LEU A 124 12.10 17.89 9.84
CA LEU A 124 12.00 19.36 9.86
C LEU A 124 13.37 20.04 9.77
N ASN A 125 14.43 19.37 10.22
CA ASN A 125 15.79 19.90 10.21
C ASN A 125 16.38 20.03 8.78
N ASN A 126 15.77 19.38 7.80
CA ASN A 126 16.20 19.42 6.41
C ASN A 126 15.73 20.69 5.67
N TYR A 127 14.93 21.53 6.33
CA TYR A 127 14.30 22.70 5.70
C TYR A 127 14.56 23.96 6.53
N SER A 128 14.77 25.08 5.83
CA SER A 128 14.85 26.40 6.49
C SER A 128 13.51 26.72 7.14
N GLN A 129 13.56 27.33 8.33
CA GLN A 129 12.39 27.63 9.14
C GLN A 129 11.44 28.66 8.49
N ASP A 130 11.92 29.47 7.57
CA ASP A 130 11.17 30.43 6.75
C ASP A 130 10.67 29.83 5.42
N SER A 131 10.99 28.57 5.13
CA SER A 131 10.54 27.87 3.95
C SER A 131 9.02 27.69 3.90
N TRP A 132 8.41 27.83 2.71
CA TRP A 132 7.00 27.52 2.49
C TRP A 132 6.65 26.05 2.82
N ILE A 133 7.62 25.13 2.75
CA ILE A 133 7.45 23.73 3.13
C ILE A 133 7.10 23.61 4.63
N MET A 134 7.66 24.47 5.48
CA MET A 134 7.32 24.49 6.90
C MET A 134 5.85 24.86 7.13
N ILE A 135 5.23 25.61 6.22
CA ILE A 135 3.79 25.91 6.27
C ILE A 135 2.99 24.64 5.97
N LEU A 136 3.42 23.82 5.01
CA LEU A 136 2.77 22.52 4.77
C LEU A 136 2.86 21.63 6.00
N PHE A 137 4.02 21.50 6.63
CA PHE A 137 4.19 20.66 7.82
C PHE A 137 3.35 21.15 9.01
N ARG A 138 3.17 22.45 9.19
CA ARG A 138 2.30 23.00 10.25
C ARG A 138 0.83 22.58 10.11
N TRP A 139 0.38 22.30 8.91
CA TRP A 139 -1.01 21.95 8.62
C TRP A 139 -1.18 20.50 8.14
N GLN A 140 -0.13 19.69 8.18
CA GLN A 140 -0.13 18.35 7.63
C GLN A 140 -1.23 17.44 8.20
N HIS A 141 -1.55 17.55 9.49
CA HIS A 141 -2.63 16.80 10.14
C HIS A 141 -4.03 17.17 9.62
N VAL A 142 -4.19 18.35 9.00
CA VAL A 142 -5.45 18.80 8.40
C VAL A 142 -5.57 18.28 6.97
N HIS A 143 -4.53 18.47 6.14
CA HIS A 143 -4.62 18.08 4.74
C HIS A 143 -4.32 16.60 4.48
N TRP A 144 -3.82 15.86 5.43
CA TRP A 144 -3.49 14.44 5.30
C TRP A 144 -4.66 13.62 4.74
N ALA A 145 -5.83 13.65 5.40
CA ALA A 145 -7.00 12.89 4.99
C ALA A 145 -7.49 13.24 3.58
N PHE A 146 -7.34 14.51 3.15
CA PHE A 146 -7.73 14.97 1.82
C PHE A 146 -6.76 14.50 0.72
N MET A 147 -5.52 14.13 1.08
CA MET A 147 -4.52 13.66 0.13
C MET A 147 -4.53 12.15 -0.07
N LEU A 148 -5.11 11.38 0.86
CA LEU A 148 -5.22 9.93 0.76
C LEU A 148 -5.82 9.44 -0.58
N PRO A 149 -6.89 10.04 -1.12
CA PRO A 149 -7.46 9.63 -2.41
C PRO A 149 -6.49 9.67 -3.58
N PHE A 150 -5.46 10.54 -3.53
CA PHE A 150 -4.51 10.71 -4.62
C PHE A 150 -3.42 9.64 -4.68
N LEU A 151 -3.34 8.75 -3.68
CA LEU A 151 -2.31 7.70 -3.62
C LEU A 151 -2.25 6.86 -4.90
N ARG A 152 -3.42 6.44 -5.43
CA ARG A 152 -3.43 5.66 -6.67
C ARG A 152 -2.85 6.42 -7.87
N LEU A 153 -3.16 7.71 -8.00
CA LEU A 153 -2.61 8.53 -9.09
C LEU A 153 -1.08 8.69 -8.96
N SER A 154 -0.59 8.85 -7.73
CA SER A 154 0.85 8.87 -7.44
C SER A 154 1.52 7.56 -7.85
N TRP A 155 0.96 6.42 -7.49
CA TRP A 155 1.51 5.10 -7.84
C TRP A 155 1.45 4.80 -9.34
N LEU A 156 0.42 5.25 -10.05
CA LEU A 156 0.37 5.18 -11.52
C LEU A 156 1.51 5.97 -12.16
N LEU A 157 1.75 7.19 -11.69
CA LEU A 157 2.87 8.01 -12.19
C LEU A 157 4.22 7.37 -11.89
N GLN A 158 4.44 6.91 -10.66
CA GLN A 158 5.66 6.20 -10.28
C GLN A 158 5.88 4.94 -11.12
N SER A 159 4.81 4.20 -11.43
CA SER A 159 4.88 3.01 -12.28
C SER A 159 5.33 3.35 -13.72
N ILE A 160 4.81 4.43 -14.30
CA ILE A 160 5.25 4.90 -15.63
C ILE A 160 6.74 5.26 -15.60
N ILE A 161 7.16 6.02 -14.59
CA ILE A 161 8.56 6.44 -14.44
C ILE A 161 9.46 5.22 -14.29
N PHE A 162 9.14 4.31 -13.37
CA PHE A 162 9.95 3.12 -13.12
C PHE A 162 10.08 2.24 -14.36
N VAL A 163 8.96 1.90 -15.01
CA VAL A 163 8.94 1.04 -16.20
C VAL A 163 9.71 1.65 -17.37
N SER A 164 9.70 2.99 -17.51
CA SER A 164 10.49 3.68 -18.52
C SER A 164 12.00 3.55 -18.27
N GLN A 165 12.43 3.45 -17.02
CA GLN A 165 13.83 3.36 -16.62
C GLN A 165 14.35 1.90 -16.53
N MET A 166 13.48 0.91 -16.52
CA MET A 166 13.86 -0.51 -16.37
C MET A 166 14.91 -1.01 -17.39
N PRO A 167 14.90 -0.61 -18.68
CA PRO A 167 15.90 -1.06 -19.65
C PRO A 167 17.35 -0.69 -19.29
N THR A 168 17.52 0.35 -18.49
CA THR A 168 18.84 0.85 -18.03
C THR A 168 19.05 0.69 -16.54
N HIS A 169 18.18 -0.05 -15.86
CA HIS A 169 18.21 -0.21 -14.41
C HIS A 169 19.51 -0.88 -13.93
N TYR A 170 19.96 -0.53 -12.73
CA TYR A 170 21.19 -1.09 -12.14
C TYR A 170 21.11 -2.62 -11.99
N TYR A 171 19.99 -3.14 -11.51
CA TYR A 171 19.79 -4.59 -11.33
C TYR A 171 19.39 -5.28 -12.64
N ASP A 172 20.13 -6.33 -13.01
CA ASP A 172 19.91 -7.15 -14.20
C ASP A 172 18.52 -7.78 -14.27
N TYR A 173 17.96 -8.13 -13.12
CA TYR A 173 16.60 -8.66 -13.01
C TYR A 173 15.58 -7.72 -13.66
N TYR A 174 15.59 -6.42 -13.33
CA TYR A 174 14.64 -5.45 -13.89
C TYR A 174 14.88 -5.20 -15.38
N ARG A 175 16.14 -5.19 -15.84
CA ARG A 175 16.42 -5.08 -17.29
C ARG A 175 15.83 -6.24 -18.08
N LYS A 176 15.95 -7.47 -17.57
CA LYS A 176 15.43 -8.70 -18.21
C LYS A 176 13.91 -8.78 -18.20
N THR A 177 13.26 -8.20 -17.20
CA THR A 177 11.80 -8.23 -17.06
C THR A 177 11.11 -7.00 -17.64
N ALA A 178 11.85 -5.99 -18.08
CA ALA A 178 11.34 -4.71 -18.59
C ALA A 178 10.25 -4.89 -19.66
N ILE A 179 10.45 -5.80 -20.61
CA ILE A 179 9.50 -6.01 -21.71
C ILE A 179 8.13 -6.47 -21.20
N TYR A 180 8.06 -7.34 -20.19
CA TYR A 180 6.79 -7.82 -19.63
C TYR A 180 6.02 -6.67 -18.98
N GLU A 181 6.72 -5.80 -18.26
CA GLU A 181 6.08 -4.67 -17.59
C GLU A 181 5.70 -3.55 -18.57
N GLN A 182 6.54 -3.27 -19.56
CA GLN A 182 6.23 -2.30 -20.61
C GLN A 182 4.99 -2.71 -21.43
N VAL A 183 4.91 -3.98 -21.85
CA VAL A 183 3.75 -4.50 -22.57
C VAL A 183 2.52 -4.47 -21.67
N GLY A 184 2.62 -4.96 -20.43
CA GLY A 184 1.51 -4.97 -19.48
C GLY A 184 0.95 -3.56 -19.23
N LEU A 185 1.83 -2.59 -18.96
CA LEU A 185 1.42 -1.21 -18.70
C LEU A 185 0.83 -0.52 -19.94
N THR A 186 1.38 -0.79 -21.13
CA THR A 186 0.83 -0.29 -22.39
C THR A 186 -0.59 -0.83 -22.60
N LEU A 187 -0.81 -2.12 -22.38
CA LEU A 187 -2.14 -2.74 -22.48
C LEU A 187 -3.10 -2.17 -21.43
N HIS A 188 -2.64 -1.89 -20.20
CA HIS A 188 -3.44 -1.21 -19.19
C HIS A 188 -3.98 0.12 -19.70
N TRP A 189 -3.11 1.00 -20.16
CA TRP A 189 -3.51 2.30 -20.66
C TRP A 189 -4.39 2.20 -21.91
N THR A 190 -4.16 1.22 -22.75
CA THR A 190 -4.99 0.97 -23.95
C THR A 190 -6.43 0.67 -23.55
N TRP A 191 -6.68 -0.32 -22.67
CA TRP A 191 -8.06 -0.68 -22.32
C TRP A 191 -8.73 0.36 -21.40
N SER A 192 -8.00 0.99 -20.49
CA SER A 192 -8.58 1.99 -19.60
C SER A 192 -8.95 3.28 -20.35
N LEU A 193 -8.11 3.73 -21.30
CA LEU A 193 -8.45 4.85 -22.18
C LEU A 193 -9.59 4.50 -23.14
N ALA A 194 -9.63 3.27 -23.66
CA ALA A 194 -10.77 2.80 -24.45
C ALA A 194 -12.06 2.83 -23.64
N GLN A 195 -12.05 2.42 -22.37
CA GLN A 195 -13.21 2.53 -21.48
C GLN A 195 -13.72 3.97 -21.39
N LEU A 196 -12.80 4.93 -21.20
CA LEU A 196 -13.15 6.36 -21.14
C LEU A 196 -13.69 6.87 -22.50
N TYR A 197 -13.11 6.42 -23.62
CA TYR A 197 -13.53 6.83 -24.95
C TYR A 197 -15.00 6.52 -25.24
N PHE A 198 -15.51 5.39 -24.76
CA PHE A 198 -16.91 4.99 -24.93
C PHE A 198 -17.90 5.72 -24.00
N LEU A 199 -17.44 6.60 -23.14
CA LEU A 199 -18.33 7.48 -22.37
C LEU A 199 -18.82 8.65 -23.24
N PRO A 200 -20.06 9.17 -23.02
CA PRO A 200 -20.75 10.03 -23.96
C PRO A 200 -20.06 11.38 -24.21
N ASP A 201 -19.53 11.99 -23.15
CA ASP A 201 -19.01 13.36 -23.19
C ASP A 201 -17.80 13.55 -22.27
N TRP A 202 -17.10 14.68 -22.43
CA TRP A 202 -15.90 14.98 -21.66
C TRP A 202 -16.14 15.11 -20.14
N SER A 203 -17.30 15.67 -19.74
CA SER A 203 -17.66 15.80 -18.33
C SER A 203 -17.75 14.43 -17.67
N THR A 204 -18.44 13.50 -18.33
CA THR A 204 -18.59 12.12 -17.86
C THR A 204 -17.25 11.37 -17.82
N ARG A 205 -16.37 11.59 -18.84
CA ARG A 205 -15.01 10.99 -18.87
C ARG A 205 -14.16 11.48 -17.72
N ILE A 206 -14.12 12.79 -17.49
CA ILE A 206 -13.37 13.41 -16.39
C ILE A 206 -13.91 12.92 -15.04
N MET A 207 -15.21 12.95 -14.83
CA MET A 207 -15.85 12.45 -13.62
C MET A 207 -15.48 10.97 -13.40
N PHE A 208 -15.64 10.12 -14.39
CA PHE A 208 -15.35 8.69 -14.29
C PHE A 208 -13.90 8.43 -13.93
N PHE A 209 -12.96 9.09 -14.62
CA PHE A 209 -11.52 8.97 -14.34
C PHE A 209 -11.22 9.36 -12.90
N PHE A 210 -11.57 10.56 -12.48
CA PHE A 210 -11.24 11.01 -11.13
C PHE A 210 -11.96 10.21 -10.06
N VAL A 211 -13.25 9.96 -10.19
CA VAL A 211 -13.98 9.19 -9.16
C VAL A 211 -13.42 7.80 -8.99
N SER A 212 -13.17 7.06 -10.08
CA SER A 212 -12.65 5.70 -9.97
C SER A 212 -11.24 5.66 -9.36
N HIS A 213 -10.36 6.59 -9.75
CA HIS A 213 -9.00 6.64 -9.20
C HIS A 213 -8.96 7.17 -7.77
N LEU A 214 -9.75 8.17 -7.42
CA LEU A 214 -9.78 8.73 -6.06
C LEU A 214 -10.42 7.76 -5.06
N VAL A 215 -11.49 7.06 -5.46
CA VAL A 215 -12.09 6.00 -4.62
C VAL A 215 -11.10 4.86 -4.40
N GLY A 216 -10.46 4.37 -5.47
CA GLY A 216 -9.43 3.33 -5.35
C GLY A 216 -8.24 3.77 -4.51
N GLY A 217 -7.78 5.00 -4.70
CA GLY A 217 -6.68 5.60 -3.93
C GLY A 217 -7.01 5.73 -2.45
N PHE A 218 -8.20 6.24 -2.12
CA PHE A 218 -8.67 6.37 -0.75
C PHE A 218 -8.74 5.02 -0.04
N LEU A 219 -9.35 4.02 -0.69
CA LEU A 219 -9.49 2.67 -0.12
C LEU A 219 -8.15 1.96 0.07
N LEU A 220 -7.15 2.19 -0.80
CA LEU A 220 -5.79 1.66 -0.64
C LEU A 220 -5.03 2.41 0.46
N ALA A 221 -5.04 3.74 0.40
CA ALA A 221 -4.27 4.58 1.31
C ALA A 221 -4.63 4.35 2.78
N HIS A 222 -5.92 4.26 3.09
CA HIS A 222 -6.42 4.00 4.43
C HIS A 222 -5.80 2.78 5.10
N VAL A 223 -5.56 1.73 4.32
CA VAL A 223 -4.99 0.49 4.83
C VAL A 223 -3.50 0.64 5.10
N VAL A 224 -2.75 1.11 4.10
CA VAL A 224 -1.29 1.16 4.21
C VAL A 224 -0.81 2.20 5.24
N THR A 225 -1.56 3.30 5.43
CA THR A 225 -1.18 4.35 6.37
C THR A 225 -1.54 4.00 7.81
N PHE A 226 -2.72 3.42 8.04
CA PHE A 226 -3.20 2.97 9.35
C PHE A 226 -2.19 2.08 10.09
N ASN A 227 -1.52 1.21 9.35
CA ASN A 227 -0.68 0.17 9.93
C ASN A 227 0.67 0.67 10.44
N HIS A 228 1.19 1.83 9.93
CA HIS A 228 2.59 2.23 10.12
C HIS A 228 2.80 3.64 10.68
N TYR A 229 1.92 4.61 10.38
CA TYR A 229 2.25 6.01 10.67
C TYR A 229 2.17 6.39 12.14
N SER A 230 1.34 5.71 12.93
CA SER A 230 1.14 6.01 14.36
C SER A 230 1.90 5.09 15.32
N VAL A 231 2.81 4.26 14.81
CA VAL A 231 3.63 3.35 15.61
C VAL A 231 5.09 3.82 15.69
N GLU A 232 5.93 3.07 16.40
CA GLU A 232 7.33 3.43 16.68
C GLU A 232 8.14 3.64 15.39
N LYS A 233 9.06 4.61 15.43
CA LYS A 233 10.00 4.91 14.36
C LYS A 233 11.40 4.94 14.93
N PHE A 234 12.35 4.39 14.20
CA PHE A 234 13.72 4.21 14.66
C PHE A 234 14.69 5.04 13.83
N ALA A 235 15.67 5.66 14.49
CA ALA A 235 16.80 6.27 13.81
C ALA A 235 17.66 5.20 13.12
N LEU A 236 18.32 5.57 12.04
CA LEU A 236 19.23 4.68 11.29
C LEU A 236 20.38 4.12 12.16
N SER A 237 20.79 4.87 13.19
CA SER A 237 21.80 4.46 14.15
C SER A 237 21.32 3.43 15.18
N SER A 238 20.03 3.12 15.20
CA SER A 238 19.45 2.13 16.12
C SER A 238 19.90 0.71 15.77
N ASN A 239 20.15 -0.10 16.78
CA ASN A 239 20.44 -1.54 16.62
C ASN A 239 19.18 -2.38 16.35
N ILE A 240 18.01 -1.77 16.21
CA ILE A 240 16.74 -2.49 16.06
C ILE A 240 16.74 -3.46 14.85
N MET A 241 17.41 -3.07 13.75
CA MET A 241 17.51 -3.88 12.54
C MET A 241 18.25 -5.23 12.77
N SER A 242 19.01 -5.36 13.85
CA SER A 242 19.65 -6.65 14.21
C SER A 242 18.65 -7.68 14.76
N ASN A 243 17.45 -7.24 15.15
CA ASN A 243 16.38 -8.11 15.65
C ASN A 243 15.11 -7.94 14.81
N TYR A 244 15.02 -8.74 13.74
CA TYR A 244 13.90 -8.68 12.81
C TYR A 244 12.53 -8.77 13.47
N ALA A 245 12.33 -9.71 14.41
CA ALA A 245 11.03 -9.89 15.07
C ALA A 245 10.62 -8.66 15.90
N CYS A 246 11.56 -8.08 16.66
CA CYS A 246 11.31 -6.84 17.41
C CYS A 246 10.97 -5.69 16.46
N LEU A 247 11.75 -5.50 15.39
CA LEU A 247 11.50 -4.46 14.41
C LEU A 247 10.06 -4.56 13.88
N GLN A 248 9.67 -5.73 13.35
CA GLN A 248 8.35 -5.89 12.71
C GLN A 248 7.19 -5.69 13.70
N ILE A 249 7.29 -6.21 14.92
CA ILE A 249 6.22 -6.09 15.92
C ILE A 249 6.09 -4.65 16.43
N MET A 250 7.20 -3.93 16.63
CA MET A 250 7.17 -2.56 17.17
C MET A 250 6.75 -1.51 16.13
N THR A 251 6.96 -1.79 14.86
CA THR A 251 6.72 -0.86 13.74
C THR A 251 5.44 -1.14 12.97
N THR A 252 4.60 -2.06 13.46
CA THR A 252 3.35 -2.42 12.81
C THR A 252 2.18 -2.46 13.79
N ARG A 253 0.98 -2.24 13.26
CA ARG A 253 -0.29 -2.28 13.98
C ARG A 253 -1.30 -3.09 13.19
N ASN A 254 -2.08 -3.93 13.87
CA ASN A 254 -3.22 -4.62 13.30
C ASN A 254 -4.49 -3.78 13.40
N MET A 255 -5.34 -3.90 12.39
CA MET A 255 -6.74 -3.52 12.47
C MET A 255 -7.55 -4.69 13.04
N ARG A 256 -8.55 -4.40 13.90
CA ARG A 256 -9.40 -5.44 14.49
C ARG A 256 -10.06 -6.31 13.41
N PRO A 257 -9.88 -7.65 13.47
CA PRO A 257 -10.39 -8.56 12.45
C PRO A 257 -11.91 -8.58 12.35
N GLY A 258 -12.39 -8.92 11.15
CA GLY A 258 -13.81 -9.13 10.87
C GLY A 258 -14.01 -9.45 9.38
N ARG A 259 -15.04 -10.20 9.03
CA ARG A 259 -15.24 -10.68 7.63
C ARG A 259 -15.20 -9.58 6.59
N LEU A 260 -15.84 -8.45 6.85
CA LEU A 260 -15.83 -7.28 5.96
C LEU A 260 -14.44 -6.62 5.95
N ILE A 261 -13.82 -6.50 7.12
CA ILE A 261 -12.49 -5.91 7.27
C ILE A 261 -11.44 -6.77 6.55
N ASP A 262 -11.45 -8.08 6.73
CA ASP A 262 -10.53 -9.01 6.07
C ASP A 262 -10.63 -8.92 4.55
N TRP A 263 -11.84 -8.67 4.02
CA TRP A 263 -12.05 -8.44 2.59
C TRP A 263 -11.57 -7.06 2.15
N LEU A 264 -11.96 -6.01 2.88
CA LEU A 264 -11.66 -4.62 2.53
C LEU A 264 -10.17 -4.32 2.71
N TRP A 265 -9.53 -4.83 3.76
CA TRP A 265 -8.09 -4.68 4.02
C TRP A 265 -7.22 -5.66 3.22
N GLY A 266 -7.81 -6.64 2.54
CA GLY A 266 -7.04 -7.63 1.78
C GLY A 266 -6.10 -8.48 2.65
N GLY A 267 -6.41 -8.67 3.92
CA GLY A 267 -5.57 -9.37 4.89
C GLY A 267 -4.52 -8.50 5.58
N LEU A 268 -4.32 -7.24 5.14
CA LEU A 268 -3.37 -6.31 5.76
C LEU A 268 -3.86 -5.74 7.10
N ASN A 269 -5.07 -6.11 7.53
CA ASN A 269 -5.51 -5.93 8.91
C ASN A 269 -4.77 -6.86 9.91
N TYR A 270 -4.00 -7.84 9.41
CA TYR A 270 -3.04 -8.67 10.15
C TYR A 270 -1.61 -8.22 9.82
N GLN A 271 -1.31 -6.94 9.96
CA GLN A 271 -0.05 -6.36 9.49
C GLN A 271 1.16 -6.88 10.24
N ILE A 272 1.05 -7.12 11.54
CA ILE A 272 2.12 -7.70 12.35
C ILE A 272 2.51 -9.08 11.82
N GLU A 273 1.52 -9.93 11.54
CA GLU A 273 1.72 -11.26 10.98
C GLU A 273 2.27 -11.22 9.57
N HIS A 274 1.76 -10.29 8.75
CA HIS A 274 2.24 -10.08 7.38
C HIS A 274 3.71 -9.65 7.37
N HIS A 275 4.11 -8.72 8.21
CA HIS A 275 5.51 -8.26 8.30
C HIS A 275 6.46 -9.33 8.84
N LEU A 276 6.02 -10.16 9.79
CA LEU A 276 6.81 -11.30 10.27
C LEU A 276 6.93 -12.41 9.21
N PHE A 277 5.92 -12.60 8.39
CA PHE A 277 5.83 -13.67 7.39
C PHE A 277 5.33 -13.15 6.03
N PRO A 278 6.08 -12.28 5.33
CA PRO A 278 5.59 -11.61 4.12
C PRO A 278 5.20 -12.55 2.98
N THR A 279 5.78 -13.75 2.94
CA THR A 279 5.42 -14.79 1.94
C THR A 279 4.28 -15.70 2.41
N MET A 280 3.67 -15.45 3.58
CA MET A 280 2.51 -16.20 4.04
C MET A 280 1.24 -15.72 3.33
N PRO A 281 0.47 -16.65 2.72
CA PRO A 281 -0.81 -16.29 2.10
C PRO A 281 -1.78 -15.68 3.11
N ARG A 282 -2.48 -14.60 2.71
CA ARG A 282 -3.36 -13.83 3.62
C ARG A 282 -4.45 -14.67 4.30
N HIS A 283 -4.93 -15.75 3.66
CA HIS A 283 -5.94 -16.62 4.26
C HIS A 283 -5.45 -17.41 5.48
N ASN A 284 -4.13 -17.42 5.72
CA ASN A 284 -3.51 -18.07 6.88
C ASN A 284 -3.14 -17.08 8.00
N LEU A 285 -3.17 -15.76 7.74
CA LEU A 285 -2.76 -14.74 8.71
C LEU A 285 -3.61 -14.76 9.98
N ASN A 286 -4.93 -14.94 9.83
CA ASN A 286 -5.84 -15.09 10.97
C ASN A 286 -5.47 -16.30 11.83
N THR A 287 -5.06 -17.41 11.22
CA THR A 287 -4.67 -18.63 11.93
C THR A 287 -3.36 -18.46 12.70
N VAL A 288 -2.42 -17.68 12.18
CA VAL A 288 -1.12 -17.44 12.85
C VAL A 288 -1.20 -16.35 13.91
N MET A 289 -2.17 -15.46 13.86
CA MET A 289 -2.36 -14.33 14.78
C MET A 289 -2.27 -14.73 16.28
N PRO A 290 -2.95 -15.77 16.79
CA PRO A 290 -2.83 -16.17 18.19
C PRO A 290 -1.41 -16.58 18.59
N LEU A 291 -0.67 -17.23 17.69
CA LEU A 291 0.71 -17.65 17.92
C LEU A 291 1.65 -16.45 18.01
N VAL A 292 1.47 -15.44 17.13
CA VAL A 292 2.25 -14.21 17.16
C VAL A 292 1.94 -13.38 18.41
N LYS A 293 0.68 -13.29 18.78
CA LYS A 293 0.26 -12.60 20.01
C LYS A 293 0.86 -13.25 21.26
N GLN A 294 0.86 -14.57 21.33
CA GLN A 294 1.51 -15.32 22.41
C GLN A 294 3.02 -15.04 22.43
N PHE A 295 3.69 -15.14 21.28
CA PHE A 295 5.13 -14.85 21.16
C PHE A 295 5.48 -13.43 21.62
N ALA A 296 4.69 -12.43 21.22
CA ALA A 296 4.89 -11.04 21.64
C ALA A 296 4.78 -10.92 23.17
N ALA A 297 3.75 -11.52 23.79
CA ALA A 297 3.57 -11.49 25.24
C ALA A 297 4.71 -12.19 26.00
N GLU A 298 5.18 -13.34 25.53
CA GLU A 298 6.29 -14.09 26.14
C GLU A 298 7.63 -13.34 26.07
N ASN A 299 7.79 -12.42 25.10
CA ASN A 299 9.00 -11.62 24.91
C ASN A 299 8.86 -10.16 25.38
N GLY A 300 7.75 -9.78 26.02
CA GLY A 300 7.51 -8.42 26.49
C GLY A 300 7.38 -7.38 25.36
N LEU A 301 6.98 -7.82 24.16
CA LEU A 301 6.79 -6.95 22.97
C LEU A 301 5.34 -6.46 22.91
N PRO A 302 5.11 -5.22 22.45
CA PRO A 302 3.76 -4.71 22.23
C PRO A 302 3.07 -5.50 21.11
N TYR A 303 1.77 -5.79 21.28
CA TYR A 303 0.96 -6.34 20.21
C TYR A 303 -0.27 -5.46 20.01
N MET A 304 -0.14 -4.50 19.06
CA MET A 304 -1.11 -3.42 18.89
C MET A 304 -2.24 -3.85 17.95
N VAL A 305 -3.48 -3.77 18.45
CA VAL A 305 -4.71 -4.05 17.68
C VAL A 305 -5.74 -2.99 18.01
N ASP A 306 -6.13 -2.18 17.04
CA ASP A 306 -7.12 -1.13 17.22
C ASP A 306 -8.30 -1.27 16.27
N ASP A 307 -9.42 -0.62 16.62
CA ASP A 307 -10.49 -0.39 15.66
C ASP A 307 -10.13 0.75 14.70
N TYR A 308 -10.90 0.86 13.61
CA TYR A 308 -10.65 1.82 12.55
C TYR A 308 -10.54 3.27 13.06
N PHE A 309 -11.51 3.70 13.87
CA PHE A 309 -11.55 5.12 14.31
C PHE A 309 -10.42 5.44 15.27
N THR A 310 -10.11 4.53 16.18
CA THR A 310 -8.98 4.68 17.12
C THR A 310 -7.66 4.76 16.36
N GLY A 311 -7.38 3.83 15.44
CA GLY A 311 -6.11 3.82 14.71
C GLY A 311 -5.95 5.02 13.79
N PHE A 312 -7.00 5.40 13.05
CA PHE A 312 -6.97 6.61 12.21
C PHE A 312 -6.81 7.90 13.02
N TRP A 313 -7.45 7.99 14.19
CA TRP A 313 -7.24 9.12 15.10
C TRP A 313 -5.79 9.21 15.58
N LEU A 314 -5.17 8.09 15.96
CA LEU A 314 -3.77 8.04 16.36
C LEU A 314 -2.83 8.47 15.23
N GLU A 315 -3.14 8.13 13.99
CA GLU A 315 -2.42 8.59 12.80
C GLU A 315 -2.49 10.13 12.66
N ILE A 316 -3.67 10.71 12.77
CA ILE A 316 -3.86 12.17 12.76
C ILE A 316 -3.10 12.83 13.92
N GLN A 317 -3.13 12.25 15.12
CA GLN A 317 -2.40 12.77 16.29
C GLN A 317 -0.87 12.75 16.06
N GLN A 318 -0.33 11.72 15.40
CA GLN A 318 1.08 11.65 15.04
C GLN A 318 1.48 12.84 14.15
N PHE A 319 0.72 13.10 13.10
CA PHE A 319 0.97 14.26 12.23
C PHE A 319 0.78 15.60 12.96
N ARG A 320 -0.19 15.69 13.86
CA ARG A 320 -0.39 16.89 14.68
C ARG A 320 0.78 17.17 15.61
N ASN A 321 1.31 16.16 16.29
CA ASN A 321 2.47 16.32 17.18
C ASN A 321 3.66 16.93 16.43
N ILE A 322 3.93 16.49 15.22
CA ILE A 322 5.02 17.03 14.38
C ILE A 322 4.66 18.44 13.86
N ALA A 323 3.40 18.66 13.49
CA ALA A 323 2.92 19.98 13.08
C ALA A 323 3.08 21.03 14.20
N ASP A 324 2.87 20.65 15.46
CA ASP A 324 3.09 21.51 16.63
C ASP A 324 4.58 21.85 16.82
N VAL A 325 5.50 20.91 16.54
CA VAL A 325 6.94 21.17 16.51
C VAL A 325 7.28 22.17 15.39
N ALA A 326 6.79 21.95 14.18
CA ALA A 326 6.98 22.85 13.05
C ALA A 326 6.46 24.27 13.36
N ALA A 327 5.30 24.38 14.00
CA ALA A 327 4.74 25.66 14.41
C ALA A 327 5.60 26.41 15.44
N LYS A 328 6.23 25.69 16.36
CA LYS A 328 7.15 26.29 17.36
C LYS A 328 8.44 26.78 16.71
N LEU A 329 8.98 26.05 15.75
CA LEU A 329 10.19 26.43 15.02
C LEU A 329 9.97 27.71 14.19
N THR A 330 8.83 27.81 13.50
CA THR A 330 8.51 28.97 12.66
C THR A 330 8.13 30.25 13.46
N LYS A 331 7.59 30.12 14.68
CA LYS A 331 7.26 31.28 15.54
C LYS A 331 8.49 31.98 16.12
N LYS A 332 9.65 31.33 16.14
CA LYS A 332 10.87 31.95 16.65
C LYS A 332 11.50 33.02 15.72
N ILE A 333 10.96 33.15 14.51
CA ILE A 333 11.45 34.07 13.47
C ILE A 333 10.52 35.31 13.33
N ALA A 334 9.28 35.22 13.80
CA ALA A 334 8.31 36.32 13.84
C ALA A 334 8.39 37.08 15.17
#